data_2ca4cae882d84a430a35e8f2c2776b3b
#
_entry.id   2ca4cae882d84a430a35e8f2c2776b3b
#
_cell.length_a   1.000
_cell.length_b   1.000
_cell.length_c   1.000
_cell.angle_alpha   90.00
_cell.angle_beta   90.00
_cell.angle_gamma   90.00
#
_symmetry.space_group_name_H-M   'P 1'
#
loop_
_entity.id
_entity.type
_entity.pdbx_description
1 polymer ?
#
loop_
_entity_poly.entity_id
_entity_poly.type
_entity_poly.pdbx_seq_one_letter_code
_entity_poly.pdbx_strand_id
1 'polypeptide(L)'
;TIAWDFGTAYELFISLHVLHESDYFGIRPSYAAGVRSRIPAAERKLLEEVYPLTGVPLKWLHSLPAPKDAVSALWALKQIPAAERMIKLQRLDEPYIGDNVEDMEKHNRFHEILTRVAAEGKWTSEDIEFFLKVFGKKHGGLKKEALERSFHWWSRPTELGEGFLSAMQSYYQAFFEEEEKRVAPVLKAGLEKAQTLA
;
A
#
# COMPACT_ATOMS: atom_id res chain seq x y z
N THR A 1 23.43 9.63 -15.20
CA THR A 1 23.20 8.18 -15.44
C THR A 1 21.80 7.86 -14.98
N ILE A 2 20.97 7.29 -15.87
CA ILE A 2 19.63 6.84 -15.54
C ILE A 2 19.77 5.52 -14.77
N ALA A 3 19.21 5.47 -13.56
CA ALA A 3 19.10 4.22 -12.81
C ALA A 3 17.76 3.56 -13.15
N TRP A 4 17.80 2.31 -13.57
CA TRP A 4 16.62 1.51 -13.85
C TRP A 4 16.28 0.65 -12.63
N ASP A 5 15.08 0.81 -12.10
CA ASP A 5 14.54 -0.05 -11.05
C ASP A 5 13.38 -0.88 -11.60
N PHE A 6 13.37 -2.16 -11.30
CA PHE A 6 12.52 -3.13 -11.98
C PHE A 6 12.20 -4.30 -11.05
N GLY A 7 10.95 -4.75 -11.10
CA GLY A 7 10.53 -5.99 -10.41
C GLY A 7 9.03 -6.12 -10.28
N THR A 8 8.54 -7.36 -10.24
CA THR A 8 7.11 -7.69 -10.10
C THR A 8 6.53 -7.35 -8.73
N ALA A 9 7.39 -7.05 -7.75
CA ALA A 9 6.96 -6.53 -6.45
C ALA A 9 6.17 -5.22 -6.56
N TYR A 10 6.56 -4.35 -7.50
CA TYR A 10 5.79 -3.13 -7.79
C TYR A 10 4.39 -3.46 -8.26
N GLU A 11 4.27 -4.41 -9.19
CA GLU A 11 2.99 -4.84 -9.76
C GLU A 11 2.09 -5.50 -8.71
N LEU A 12 2.66 -6.23 -7.74
CA LEU A 12 1.90 -6.81 -6.64
C LEU A 12 1.11 -5.74 -5.86
N PHE A 13 1.78 -4.66 -5.46
CA PHE A 13 1.14 -3.60 -4.68
C PHE A 13 0.28 -2.68 -5.54
N ILE A 14 0.72 -2.37 -6.77
CA ILE A 14 -0.05 -1.55 -7.71
C ILE A 14 -1.35 -2.25 -8.10
N SER A 15 -1.31 -3.55 -8.42
CA SER A 15 -2.51 -4.30 -8.81
C SER A 15 -3.53 -4.40 -7.67
N LEU A 16 -3.07 -4.55 -6.43
CA LEU A 16 -3.96 -4.50 -5.26
C LEU A 16 -4.62 -3.12 -5.13
N HIS A 17 -3.85 -2.05 -5.32
CA HIS A 17 -4.37 -0.68 -5.32
C HIS A 17 -5.42 -0.48 -6.42
N VAL A 18 -5.14 -0.91 -7.65
CA VAL A 18 -6.06 -0.85 -8.79
C VAL A 18 -7.36 -1.61 -8.52
N LEU A 19 -7.30 -2.75 -7.85
CA LEU A 19 -8.49 -3.54 -7.49
C LEU A 19 -9.38 -2.84 -6.44
N HIS A 20 -8.81 -2.00 -5.58
CA HIS A 20 -9.58 -1.21 -4.60
C HIS A 20 -10.16 0.07 -5.22
N GLU A 21 -9.50 0.65 -6.22
CA GLU A 21 -9.93 1.84 -6.96
C GLU A 21 -10.41 1.49 -8.37
N SER A 22 -11.11 0.36 -8.52
CA SER A 22 -11.46 -0.22 -9.83
C SER A 22 -12.18 0.76 -10.76
N ASP A 23 -13.08 1.58 -10.24
CA ASP A 23 -13.83 2.57 -11.04
C ASP A 23 -12.91 3.68 -11.56
N TYR A 24 -11.96 4.14 -10.74
CA TYR A 24 -10.99 5.16 -11.13
C TYR A 24 -10.06 4.67 -12.26
N PHE A 25 -9.61 3.42 -12.17
CA PHE A 25 -8.72 2.81 -13.16
C PHE A 25 -9.46 2.16 -14.34
N GLY A 26 -10.79 2.29 -14.43
CA GLY A 26 -11.58 1.73 -15.51
C GLY A 26 -11.65 0.19 -15.51
N ILE A 27 -11.38 -0.43 -14.39
CA ILE A 27 -11.52 -1.88 -14.22
C ILE A 27 -12.99 -2.21 -13.94
N ARG A 28 -13.52 -3.24 -14.59
CA ARG A 28 -14.91 -3.67 -14.36
C ARG A 28 -15.10 -4.05 -12.89
N PRO A 29 -16.06 -3.43 -12.17
CA PRO A 29 -16.30 -3.71 -10.75
C PRO A 29 -16.53 -5.20 -10.44
N SER A 30 -17.20 -5.92 -11.35
CA SER A 30 -17.44 -7.36 -11.22
C SER A 30 -16.13 -8.18 -11.28
N TYR A 31 -15.16 -7.75 -12.10
CA TYR A 31 -13.84 -8.38 -12.15
C TYR A 31 -13.08 -8.16 -10.83
N ALA A 32 -13.00 -6.90 -10.39
CA ALA A 32 -12.34 -6.56 -9.13
C ALA A 32 -12.98 -7.29 -7.93
N ALA A 33 -14.31 -7.35 -7.87
CA ALA A 33 -15.04 -8.10 -6.85
C ALA A 33 -14.73 -9.61 -6.93
N GLY A 34 -14.67 -10.17 -8.15
CA GLY A 34 -14.32 -11.57 -8.36
C GLY A 34 -12.92 -11.93 -7.87
N VAL A 35 -11.94 -11.07 -8.10
CA VAL A 35 -10.57 -11.26 -7.59
C VAL A 35 -10.57 -11.17 -6.06
N ARG A 36 -11.14 -10.09 -5.49
CA ARG A 36 -11.20 -9.91 -4.04
C ARG A 36 -11.94 -11.04 -3.32
N SER A 37 -12.95 -11.63 -3.93
CA SER A 37 -13.71 -12.74 -3.33
C SER A 37 -12.91 -14.02 -3.12
N ARG A 38 -11.75 -14.18 -3.79
CA ARG A 38 -10.85 -15.32 -3.62
C ARG A 38 -9.98 -15.18 -2.36
N ILE A 39 -9.85 -13.97 -1.83
CA ILE A 39 -9.13 -13.73 -0.57
C ILE A 39 -10.05 -14.12 0.60
N PRO A 40 -9.55 -14.81 1.65
CA PRO A 40 -10.34 -15.14 2.82
C PRO A 40 -11.04 -13.90 3.42
N ALA A 41 -12.25 -14.08 3.90
CA ALA A 41 -13.13 -12.97 4.26
C ALA A 41 -12.54 -11.99 5.29
N ALA A 42 -11.83 -12.50 6.30
CA ALA A 42 -11.20 -11.67 7.33
C ALA A 42 -10.07 -10.79 6.75
N GLU A 43 -9.22 -11.37 5.91
CA GLU A 43 -8.10 -10.69 5.26
C GLU A 43 -8.58 -9.67 4.23
N ARG A 44 -9.58 -10.02 3.44
CA ARG A 44 -10.24 -9.10 2.53
C ARG A 44 -10.82 -7.89 3.26
N LYS A 45 -11.54 -8.12 4.38
CA LYS A 45 -12.10 -7.06 5.21
C LYS A 45 -11.00 -6.16 5.76
N LEU A 46 -9.89 -6.73 6.26
CA LEU A 46 -8.75 -5.95 6.73
C LEU A 46 -8.22 -5.05 5.60
N LEU A 47 -7.94 -5.59 4.42
CA LEU A 47 -7.45 -4.81 3.28
C LEU A 47 -8.40 -3.65 2.93
N GLU A 48 -9.70 -3.92 2.87
CA GLU A 48 -10.73 -2.89 2.59
C GLU A 48 -10.76 -1.78 3.67
N GLU A 49 -10.57 -2.15 4.94
CA GLU A 49 -10.63 -1.20 6.07
C GLU A 49 -9.34 -0.39 6.25
N VAL A 50 -8.17 -0.93 5.88
CA VAL A 50 -6.91 -0.18 6.00
C VAL A 50 -6.56 0.61 4.73
N TYR A 51 -7.13 0.23 3.60
CA TYR A 51 -6.87 0.84 2.30
C TYR A 51 -6.92 2.38 2.29
N PRO A 52 -7.89 3.05 2.97
CA PRO A 52 -7.98 4.51 2.97
C PRO A 52 -6.72 5.24 3.46
N LEU A 53 -5.91 4.59 4.28
CA LEU A 53 -4.69 5.13 4.87
C LEU A 53 -3.41 4.40 4.41
N THR A 54 -3.53 3.50 3.42
CA THR A 54 -2.41 2.69 2.94
C THR A 54 -2.19 2.96 1.46
N GLY A 55 -1.10 3.65 1.13
CA GLY A 55 -0.70 3.87 -0.26
C GLY A 55 0.15 2.73 -0.83
N VAL A 56 0.47 2.81 -2.12
CA VAL A 56 1.46 1.92 -2.73
C VAL A 56 2.84 2.28 -2.18
N PRO A 57 3.58 1.33 -1.57
CA PRO A 57 4.82 1.63 -0.85
C PRO A 57 6.04 1.74 -1.78
N LEU A 58 5.99 2.63 -2.78
CA LEU A 58 7.01 2.75 -3.82
C LEU A 58 8.42 2.99 -3.27
N LYS A 59 8.55 3.86 -2.26
CA LYS A 59 9.85 4.18 -1.64
C LYS A 59 10.44 2.96 -0.92
N TRP A 60 9.60 2.18 -0.22
CA TRP A 60 10.04 0.95 0.43
C TRP A 60 10.46 -0.09 -0.60
N LEU A 61 9.67 -0.32 -1.64
CA LEU A 61 10.01 -1.24 -2.74
C LEU A 61 11.32 -0.83 -3.43
N HIS A 62 11.51 0.47 -3.68
CA HIS A 62 12.75 0.97 -4.24
C HIS A 62 13.97 0.66 -3.36
N SER A 63 13.84 0.68 -2.05
CA SER A 63 14.93 0.39 -1.11
C SER A 63 15.29 -1.10 -0.99
N LEU A 64 14.46 -2.01 -1.50
CA LEU A 64 14.75 -3.44 -1.47
C LEU A 64 15.93 -3.80 -2.39
N PRO A 65 16.75 -4.80 -2.01
CA PRO A 65 17.76 -5.36 -2.91
C PRO A 65 17.08 -6.18 -4.03
N ALA A 66 17.80 -6.35 -5.13
CA ALA A 66 17.40 -7.28 -6.17
C ALA A 66 17.56 -8.76 -5.69
N PRO A 67 16.71 -9.69 -6.15
CA PRO A 67 15.60 -9.47 -7.06
C PRO A 67 14.39 -8.81 -6.34
N LYS A 68 13.67 -7.96 -7.07
CA LYS A 68 12.45 -7.30 -6.58
C LYS A 68 11.20 -8.00 -7.12
N ASP A 69 11.14 -9.32 -6.98
CA ASP A 69 9.93 -10.10 -7.25
C ASP A 69 8.96 -10.09 -6.05
N ALA A 70 7.72 -10.51 -6.29
CA ALA A 70 6.69 -10.50 -5.27
C ALA A 70 7.05 -11.35 -4.05
N VAL A 71 7.66 -12.52 -4.24
CA VAL A 71 8.05 -13.43 -3.15
C VAL A 71 9.13 -12.80 -2.29
N SER A 72 10.17 -12.22 -2.91
CA SER A 72 11.25 -11.52 -2.21
C SER A 72 10.73 -10.33 -1.40
N ALA A 73 9.78 -9.55 -1.95
CA ALA A 73 9.15 -8.45 -1.23
C ALA A 73 8.32 -8.93 -0.03
N LEU A 74 7.51 -9.98 -0.20
CA LEU A 74 6.75 -10.57 0.90
C LEU A 74 7.66 -11.16 1.98
N TRP A 75 8.78 -11.78 1.58
CA TRP A 75 9.79 -12.25 2.52
C TRP A 75 10.43 -11.09 3.29
N ALA A 76 10.84 -10.02 2.60
CA ALA A 76 11.38 -8.81 3.24
C ALA A 76 10.39 -8.18 4.22
N LEU A 77 9.10 -8.09 3.83
CA LEU A 77 8.03 -7.59 4.69
C LEU A 77 7.87 -8.46 5.95
N LYS A 78 8.01 -9.77 5.82
CA LYS A 78 7.96 -10.72 6.96
C LYS A 78 9.11 -10.52 7.95
N GLN A 79 10.30 -10.07 7.51
CA GLN A 79 11.44 -9.83 8.39
C GLN A 79 11.24 -8.60 9.30
N ILE A 80 10.34 -7.69 8.93
CA ILE A 80 10.02 -6.52 9.77
C ILE A 80 9.14 -6.98 10.95
N PRO A 81 9.47 -6.59 12.20
CA PRO A 81 8.62 -6.88 13.35
C PRO A 81 7.17 -6.41 13.11
N ALA A 82 6.19 -7.23 13.49
CA ALA A 82 4.79 -6.96 13.16
C ALA A 82 4.33 -5.55 13.55
N ALA A 83 4.70 -5.10 14.75
CA ALA A 83 4.33 -3.77 15.24
C ALA A 83 4.92 -2.61 14.44
N GLU A 84 6.03 -2.83 13.74
CA GLU A 84 6.72 -1.80 12.94
C GLU A 84 6.39 -1.90 11.44
N ARG A 85 5.79 -3.00 11.02
CA ARG A 85 5.65 -3.38 9.61
C ARG A 85 4.97 -2.30 8.77
N MET A 86 3.84 -1.79 9.21
CA MET A 86 3.11 -0.76 8.45
C MET A 86 3.82 0.59 8.47
N ILE A 87 4.46 0.96 9.58
CA ILE A 87 5.26 2.19 9.69
C ILE A 87 6.42 2.13 8.69
N LYS A 88 7.17 1.03 8.68
CA LYS A 88 8.29 0.84 7.75
C LYS A 88 7.84 0.75 6.30
N LEU A 89 6.77 0.01 6.03
CA LEU A 89 6.20 -0.11 4.69
C LEU A 89 5.81 1.25 4.10
N GLN A 90 5.16 2.10 4.89
CA GLN A 90 4.73 3.44 4.49
C GLN A 90 5.80 4.52 4.73
N ARG A 91 6.96 4.15 5.31
CA ARG A 91 8.07 5.04 5.67
C ARG A 91 7.63 6.23 6.54
N LEU A 92 6.74 5.98 7.50
CA LEU A 92 6.22 7.01 8.39
C LEU A 92 7.27 7.48 9.42
N ASP A 93 8.31 6.72 9.61
CA ASP A 93 9.46 7.03 10.45
C ASP A 93 10.51 7.94 9.77
N GLU A 94 10.25 8.32 8.52
CA GLU A 94 11.12 9.21 7.76
C GLU A 94 10.41 10.50 7.40
N PRO A 95 11.11 11.65 7.39
CA PRO A 95 10.51 12.90 6.95
C PRO A 95 10.14 12.80 5.46
N TYR A 96 8.99 13.34 5.12
CA TYR A 96 8.64 13.49 3.72
C TYR A 96 9.42 14.66 3.12
N ILE A 97 10.15 14.40 2.06
CA ILE A 97 10.89 15.41 1.28
C ILE A 97 10.20 15.55 -0.07
N GLY A 98 9.77 16.76 -0.39
CA GLY A 98 9.12 17.11 -1.67
C GLY A 98 9.43 18.53 -2.07
N ASP A 99 9.07 18.92 -3.29
CA ASP A 99 9.39 20.23 -3.86
C ASP A 99 8.43 21.34 -3.40
N ASN A 100 7.28 20.98 -2.80
CA ASN A 100 6.25 21.91 -2.36
C ASN A 100 6.12 21.88 -0.83
N VAL A 101 6.30 23.04 -0.19
CA VAL A 101 6.24 23.19 1.28
C VAL A 101 4.88 22.77 1.83
N GLU A 102 3.78 23.16 1.19
CA GLU A 102 2.42 22.82 1.64
C GLU A 102 2.17 21.31 1.60
N ASP A 103 2.67 20.63 0.56
CA ASP A 103 2.56 19.18 0.46
C ASP A 103 3.45 18.47 1.48
N MET A 104 4.64 19.01 1.77
CA MET A 104 5.51 18.53 2.84
C MET A 104 4.85 18.60 4.20
N GLU A 105 4.24 19.75 4.53
CA GLU A 105 3.52 19.95 5.80
C GLU A 105 2.36 18.95 5.95
N LYS A 106 1.56 18.76 4.90
CA LYS A 106 0.45 17.80 4.88
C LYS A 106 0.95 16.36 5.11
N HIS A 107 2.03 15.95 4.42
CA HIS A 107 2.57 14.61 4.57
C HIS A 107 3.22 14.40 5.94
N ASN A 108 3.95 15.38 6.46
CA ASN A 108 4.54 15.29 7.79
C ASN A 108 3.45 15.21 8.87
N ARG A 109 2.36 15.97 8.71
CA ARG A 109 1.21 15.87 9.61
C ARG A 109 0.52 14.51 9.52
N PHE A 110 0.38 13.95 8.32
CA PHE A 110 -0.12 12.60 8.11
C PHE A 110 0.75 11.56 8.84
N HIS A 111 2.08 11.61 8.67
CA HIS A 111 3.03 10.72 9.33
C HIS A 111 2.95 10.84 10.86
N GLU A 112 2.93 12.06 11.39
CA GLU A 112 2.81 12.34 12.82
C GLU A 112 1.55 11.69 13.41
N ILE A 113 0.39 11.91 12.78
CA ILE A 113 -0.88 11.37 13.27
C ILE A 113 -0.85 9.83 13.26
N LEU A 114 -0.46 9.19 12.15
CA LEU A 114 -0.45 7.72 12.09
C LEU A 114 0.57 7.10 13.07
N THR A 115 1.76 7.70 13.21
CA THR A 115 2.77 7.24 14.15
C THR A 115 2.27 7.36 15.60
N ARG A 116 1.60 8.47 15.93
CA ARG A 116 1.00 8.66 17.25
C ARG A 116 -0.14 7.69 17.50
N VAL A 117 -1.04 7.48 16.52
CA VAL A 117 -2.13 6.50 16.62
C VAL A 117 -1.57 5.09 16.86
N ALA A 118 -0.50 4.71 16.17
CA ALA A 118 0.15 3.42 16.36
C ALA A 118 0.82 3.30 17.75
N ALA A 119 1.39 4.38 18.28
CA ALA A 119 2.08 4.36 19.56
C ALA A 119 1.15 4.44 20.77
N GLU A 120 0.10 5.28 20.68
CA GLU A 120 -0.76 5.63 21.82
C GLU A 120 -2.14 4.97 21.75
N GLY A 121 -2.55 4.44 20.59
CA GLY A 121 -3.87 3.89 20.38
C GLY A 121 -5.01 4.92 20.37
N LYS A 122 -4.69 6.21 20.14
CA LYS A 122 -5.65 7.31 20.28
C LYS A 122 -5.57 8.27 19.10
N TRP A 123 -6.74 8.82 18.75
CA TRP A 123 -6.88 9.90 17.77
C TRP A 123 -7.93 10.90 18.23
N THR A 124 -7.94 12.09 17.65
CA THR A 124 -8.85 13.18 17.99
C THR A 124 -9.84 13.46 16.84
N SER A 125 -10.87 14.27 17.12
CA SER A 125 -11.77 14.76 16.08
C SER A 125 -11.04 15.63 15.05
N GLU A 126 -10.02 16.38 15.48
CA GLU A 126 -9.19 17.20 14.60
C GLU A 126 -8.36 16.36 13.62
N ASP A 127 -7.89 15.20 14.07
CA ASP A 127 -7.18 14.26 13.19
C ASP A 127 -8.13 13.74 12.09
N ILE A 128 -9.34 13.37 12.45
CA ILE A 128 -10.39 12.96 11.48
C ILE A 128 -10.67 14.10 10.48
N GLU A 129 -10.88 15.30 10.96
CA GLU A 129 -11.14 16.47 10.11
C GLU A 129 -9.97 16.76 9.17
N PHE A 130 -8.73 16.65 9.65
CA PHE A 130 -7.55 16.79 8.81
C PHE A 130 -7.56 15.81 7.63
N PHE A 131 -7.78 14.52 7.89
CA PHE A 131 -7.81 13.50 6.84
C PHE A 131 -8.97 13.72 5.86
N LEU A 132 -10.16 14.05 6.34
CA LEU A 132 -11.31 14.35 5.48
C LEU A 132 -11.06 15.58 4.61
N LYS A 133 -10.39 16.60 5.13
CA LYS A 133 -10.04 17.82 4.38
C LYS A 133 -9.00 17.55 3.29
N VAL A 134 -7.96 16.78 3.61
CA VAL A 134 -6.81 16.55 2.70
C VAL A 134 -7.13 15.47 1.68
N PHE A 135 -7.78 14.37 2.10
CA PHE A 135 -8.01 13.19 1.27
C PHE A 135 -9.48 12.96 0.90
N GLY A 136 -10.41 13.66 1.54
CA GLY A 136 -11.85 13.43 1.39
C GLY A 136 -12.40 13.67 -0.02
N LYS A 137 -11.68 14.41 -0.87
CA LYS A 137 -12.08 14.68 -2.27
C LYS A 137 -11.44 13.74 -3.29
N LYS A 138 -10.54 12.86 -2.85
CA LYS A 138 -9.88 11.89 -3.74
C LYS A 138 -10.78 10.66 -3.93
N HIS A 139 -10.88 10.18 -5.15
CA HIS A 139 -11.39 8.87 -5.53
C HIS A 139 -12.73 8.44 -4.86
N GLY A 140 -13.78 9.25 -5.01
CA GLY A 140 -15.11 8.89 -4.50
C GLY A 140 -15.41 9.31 -3.05
N GLY A 141 -14.46 9.96 -2.39
CA GLY A 141 -14.63 10.57 -1.07
C GLY A 141 -14.34 9.62 0.10
N LEU A 142 -13.41 10.04 0.94
CA LEU A 142 -13.15 9.36 2.21
C LEU A 142 -14.28 9.67 3.20
N LYS A 143 -14.96 8.62 3.70
CA LYS A 143 -16.02 8.76 4.70
C LYS A 143 -15.43 8.65 6.11
N LYS A 144 -16.03 9.40 7.06
CA LYS A 144 -15.62 9.40 8.46
C LYS A 144 -15.55 7.99 9.06
N GLU A 145 -16.58 7.19 8.82
CA GLU A 145 -16.67 5.83 9.38
C GLU A 145 -15.60 4.88 8.78
N ALA A 146 -15.22 5.08 7.53
CA ALA A 146 -14.13 4.32 6.91
C ALA A 146 -12.78 4.70 7.53
N LEU A 147 -12.56 5.99 7.74
CA LEU A 147 -11.35 6.50 8.38
C LEU A 147 -11.23 6.03 9.84
N GLU A 148 -12.32 6.04 10.61
CA GLU A 148 -12.34 5.54 11.99
C GLU A 148 -12.00 4.03 12.05
N ARG A 149 -12.51 3.22 11.10
CA ARG A 149 -12.13 1.80 10.99
C ARG A 149 -10.63 1.64 10.68
N SER A 150 -10.10 2.46 9.77
CA SER A 150 -8.67 2.44 9.49
C SER A 150 -7.84 2.81 10.73
N PHE A 151 -8.19 3.87 11.45
CA PHE A 151 -7.51 4.23 12.69
C PHE A 151 -7.60 3.14 13.76
N HIS A 152 -8.71 2.43 13.82
CA HIS A 152 -8.87 1.30 14.73
C HIS A 152 -7.87 0.16 14.45
N TRP A 153 -7.54 -0.07 13.18
CA TRP A 153 -6.45 -0.97 12.81
C TRP A 153 -5.08 -0.40 13.18
N TRP A 154 -4.83 0.85 12.83
CA TRP A 154 -3.55 1.52 13.13
C TRP A 154 -3.27 1.61 14.63
N SER A 155 -4.28 1.67 15.49
CA SER A 155 -4.11 1.66 16.95
C SER A 155 -3.71 0.29 17.53
N ARG A 156 -3.65 -0.75 16.69
CA ARG A 156 -3.23 -2.11 17.04
C ARG A 156 -2.13 -2.60 16.09
N PRO A 157 -0.94 -1.99 16.15
CA PRO A 157 0.08 -2.14 15.11
C PRO A 157 0.56 -3.57 14.92
N THR A 158 0.62 -4.39 15.98
CA THR A 158 0.99 -5.81 15.88
C THR A 158 -0.06 -6.60 15.10
N GLU A 159 -1.33 -6.47 15.47
CA GLU A 159 -2.42 -7.16 14.78
C GLU A 159 -2.54 -6.70 13.32
N LEU A 160 -2.42 -5.39 13.10
CA LEU A 160 -2.42 -4.81 11.76
C LEU A 160 -1.27 -5.36 10.91
N GLY A 161 -0.05 -5.37 11.45
CA GLY A 161 1.11 -5.85 10.70
C GLY A 161 1.05 -7.34 10.39
N GLU A 162 0.59 -8.18 11.30
CA GLU A 162 0.40 -9.62 11.05
C GLU A 162 -0.71 -9.87 10.04
N GLY A 163 -1.86 -9.23 10.26
CA GLY A 163 -3.01 -9.38 9.36
C GLY A 163 -2.73 -8.87 7.95
N PHE A 164 -2.01 -7.74 7.82
CA PHE A 164 -1.61 -7.21 6.51
C PHE A 164 -0.69 -8.16 5.77
N LEU A 165 0.33 -8.72 6.43
CA LEU A 165 1.21 -9.71 5.80
C LEU A 165 0.43 -10.95 5.36
N SER A 166 -0.44 -11.49 6.20
CA SER A 166 -1.30 -12.64 5.87
C SER A 166 -2.18 -12.33 4.67
N ALA A 167 -2.82 -11.15 4.65
CA ALA A 167 -3.67 -10.72 3.56
C ALA A 167 -2.91 -10.56 2.23
N MET A 168 -1.68 -10.01 2.27
CA MET A 168 -0.82 -9.91 1.09
C MET A 168 -0.38 -11.27 0.57
N GLN A 169 -0.07 -12.22 1.44
CA GLN A 169 0.25 -13.59 1.06
C GLN A 169 -0.95 -14.30 0.43
N SER A 170 -2.14 -14.14 1.01
CA SER A 170 -3.38 -14.68 0.45
C SER A 170 -3.72 -14.05 -0.90
N TYR A 171 -3.53 -12.75 -1.07
CA TYR A 171 -3.69 -12.06 -2.34
C TYR A 171 -2.72 -12.60 -3.40
N TYR A 172 -1.45 -12.76 -3.03
CA TYR A 172 -0.44 -13.35 -3.92
C TYR A 172 -0.88 -14.74 -4.39
N GLN A 173 -1.19 -15.65 -3.48
CA GLN A 173 -1.57 -17.02 -3.79
C GLN A 173 -2.89 -17.13 -4.57
N ALA A 174 -3.89 -16.33 -4.21
CA ALA A 174 -5.21 -16.39 -4.81
C ALA A 174 -5.29 -15.78 -6.22
N PHE A 175 -4.38 -14.86 -6.54
CA PHE A 175 -4.45 -14.09 -7.78
C PHE A 175 -3.09 -13.76 -8.39
N PHE A 176 -2.19 -13.11 -7.65
CA PHE A 176 -1.04 -12.46 -8.25
C PHE A 176 0.03 -13.45 -8.75
N GLU A 177 0.15 -14.62 -8.16
CA GLU A 177 1.12 -15.64 -8.60
C GLU A 177 0.96 -16.01 -10.09
N GLU A 178 -0.27 -16.12 -10.57
CA GLU A 178 -0.52 -16.40 -12.00
C GLU A 178 -0.32 -15.14 -12.86
N GLU A 179 -0.70 -13.97 -12.35
CA GLU A 179 -0.45 -12.70 -13.05
C GLU A 179 1.06 -12.41 -13.14
N GLU A 180 1.84 -12.70 -12.11
CA GLU A 180 3.29 -12.52 -12.11
C GLU A 180 3.96 -13.27 -13.26
N LYS A 181 3.54 -14.52 -13.52
CA LYS A 181 4.06 -15.33 -14.64
C LYS A 181 3.79 -14.68 -16.00
N ARG A 182 2.70 -13.93 -16.13
CA ARG A 182 2.33 -13.20 -17.36
C ARG A 182 3.07 -11.88 -17.49
N VAL A 183 3.19 -11.14 -16.38
CA VAL A 183 3.72 -9.78 -16.36
C VAL A 183 5.26 -9.78 -16.40
N ALA A 184 5.93 -10.68 -15.71
CA ALA A 184 7.38 -10.71 -15.60
C ALA A 184 8.12 -10.68 -16.95
N PRO A 185 7.77 -11.50 -17.98
CA PRO A 185 8.44 -11.46 -19.27
C PRO A 185 8.17 -10.14 -20.02
N VAL A 186 6.98 -9.56 -19.88
CA VAL A 186 6.61 -8.29 -20.53
C VAL A 186 7.42 -7.14 -19.94
N LEU A 187 7.51 -7.09 -18.60
CA LEU A 187 8.30 -6.08 -17.91
C LEU A 187 9.79 -6.19 -18.28
N LYS A 188 10.33 -7.41 -18.34
CA LYS A 188 11.73 -7.63 -18.74
C LYS A 188 12.00 -7.14 -20.15
N ALA A 189 11.17 -7.50 -21.12
CA ALA A 189 11.29 -7.04 -22.49
C ALA A 189 11.16 -5.50 -22.61
N GLY A 190 10.24 -4.90 -21.80
CA GLY A 190 10.10 -3.45 -21.69
C GLY A 190 11.36 -2.76 -21.18
N LEU A 191 12.00 -3.31 -20.15
CA LEU A 191 13.25 -2.80 -19.60
C LEU A 191 14.39 -2.87 -20.62
N GLU A 192 14.58 -4.02 -21.27
CA GLU A 192 15.60 -4.22 -22.30
C GLU A 192 15.44 -3.18 -23.44
N LYS A 193 14.20 -2.97 -23.90
CA LYS A 193 13.90 -1.94 -24.90
C LYS A 193 14.20 -0.53 -24.40
N ALA A 194 13.80 -0.18 -23.17
CA ALA A 194 14.06 1.13 -22.59
C ALA A 194 15.55 1.42 -22.44
N GLN A 195 16.34 0.43 -22.04
CA GLN A 195 17.81 0.56 -21.92
C GLN A 195 18.50 0.77 -23.27
N THR A 196 17.94 0.29 -24.37
CA THR A 196 18.49 0.53 -25.71
C THR A 196 18.18 1.93 -26.26
N LEU A 197 17.22 2.64 -25.66
CA LEU A 197 16.78 3.98 -26.08
C LEU A 197 17.38 5.11 -25.23
N ALA A 198 18.04 4.77 -24.11
CA ALA A 198 18.64 5.71 -23.17
C ALA A 198 20.16 5.89 -23.43
#